data_d864a33614a85bf1c79df5f9afad34d9
#
_entry.id   d864a33614a85bf1c79df5f9afad34d9
#
_cell.length_a   1.000
_cell.length_b   1.000
_cell.length_c   1.000
_cell.angle_alpha   90.00
_cell.angle_beta   90.00
_cell.angle_gamma   90.00
#
_symmetry.space_group_name_H-M   'P 1'
#
loop_
_entity.id
_entity.type
_entity.pdbx_description
1 polymer ?
#
loop_
_entity_poly.entity_id
_entity_poly.type
_entity_poly.pdbx_seq_one_letter_code
_entity_poly.pdbx_strand_id
1 'polypeptide(L)'
;MKYILSVLVLIVFAGNSIPQDLPHNMTDKEKAEYKNYIPPVLQTDDTNPPPTPVRTMAEWEEVQGVIVAWTSYTTILRQIVDYVQDECQVFIVCSDSNSVKTFLTSGGVPLVNLKFIIAPFNSVWCRDYGPWAAYSGIADSLKIIDWIYNRPRPLDDNVPVAFANYASLPIYQATVSPNNLIATGGNFMVDGNGTGFSSRLIIEENPTKTELQIDGIMNSYMGITRYIKMNTLPYDEIHHIDMHMKLLDEETIMVGQYPAGVADGPQIEANLQYVLNNFQ
;
A
#
# COMPACT_ATOMS: atom_id res chain seq x y z
N MET A 1 46.19 -21.37 -42.01
CA MET A 1 44.82 -20.97 -41.65
C MET A 1 44.76 -20.59 -40.19
N LYS A 2 44.70 -19.31 -39.86
CA LYS A 2 44.58 -18.84 -38.46
C LYS A 2 43.09 -18.53 -38.22
N TYR A 3 42.46 -19.24 -37.31
CA TYR A 3 41.08 -18.97 -36.89
C TYR A 3 41.12 -17.87 -35.85
N ILE A 4 40.50 -16.74 -36.12
CA ILE A 4 40.23 -15.66 -35.17
C ILE A 4 38.91 -16.01 -34.48
N LEU A 5 38.98 -16.34 -33.19
CA LEU A 5 37.83 -16.57 -32.34
C LEU A 5 37.37 -15.21 -31.78
N SER A 6 36.29 -14.65 -32.37
CA SER A 6 35.66 -13.43 -31.83
C SER A 6 34.78 -13.79 -30.66
N VAL A 7 35.21 -13.41 -29.45
CA VAL A 7 34.40 -13.51 -28.24
C VAL A 7 33.48 -12.30 -28.18
N LEU A 8 32.20 -12.51 -28.43
CA LEU A 8 31.15 -11.49 -28.23
C LEU A 8 30.85 -11.39 -26.73
N VAL A 9 31.37 -10.37 -26.06
CA VAL A 9 31.01 -10.07 -24.66
C VAL A 9 29.67 -9.38 -24.67
N LEU A 10 28.62 -10.11 -24.29
CA LEU A 10 27.30 -9.55 -24.04
C LEU A 10 27.32 -8.85 -22.67
N ILE A 11 27.50 -7.53 -22.65
CA ILE A 11 27.35 -6.73 -21.43
C ILE A 11 25.84 -6.58 -21.20
N VAL A 12 25.29 -7.42 -20.33
CA VAL A 12 23.95 -7.22 -19.77
C VAL A 12 24.06 -6.05 -18.81
N PHE A 13 23.65 -4.87 -19.24
CA PHE A 13 23.34 -3.79 -18.32
C PHE A 13 22.10 -4.22 -17.51
N ALA A 14 22.31 -4.75 -16.31
CA ALA A 14 21.30 -4.74 -15.28
C ALA A 14 21.06 -3.27 -14.96
N GLY A 15 20.10 -2.65 -15.64
CA GLY A 15 19.68 -1.29 -15.34
C GLY A 15 19.08 -1.30 -13.94
N ASN A 16 19.83 -0.80 -12.97
CA ASN A 16 19.25 -0.37 -11.72
C ASN A 16 18.26 0.74 -12.09
N SER A 17 16.97 0.43 -12.11
CA SER A 17 15.94 1.43 -12.30
C SER A 17 16.03 2.38 -11.10
N ILE A 18 16.47 3.61 -11.37
CA ILE A 18 16.43 4.69 -10.37
C ILE A 18 14.95 4.96 -10.12
N PRO A 19 14.49 4.99 -8.86
CA PRO A 19 13.13 5.36 -8.55
C PRO A 19 12.77 6.69 -9.21
N GLN A 20 11.64 6.75 -9.86
CA GLN A 20 11.16 7.93 -10.57
C GLN A 20 10.26 8.75 -9.65
N ASP A 21 10.20 10.06 -9.89
CA ASP A 21 9.22 10.94 -9.27
C ASP A 21 7.88 10.77 -10.01
N LEU A 22 7.23 9.64 -9.75
CA LEU A 22 5.94 9.33 -10.36
C LEU A 22 4.80 9.98 -9.58
N PRO A 23 3.82 10.58 -10.28
CA PRO A 23 2.65 11.16 -9.62
C PRO A 23 1.81 10.07 -8.92
N HIS A 24 0.95 10.50 -8.03
CA HIS A 24 0.02 9.61 -7.33
C HIS A 24 -0.96 8.92 -8.31
N ASN A 25 -1.55 9.69 -9.22
CA ASN A 25 -2.36 9.16 -10.32
C ASN A 25 -1.48 8.49 -11.40
N MET A 26 -2.10 7.70 -12.27
CA MET A 26 -1.41 7.16 -13.42
C MET A 26 -1.06 8.28 -14.42
N THR A 27 0.17 8.26 -14.89
CA THR A 27 0.57 9.04 -16.07
C THR A 27 -0.16 8.56 -17.32
N ASP A 28 -0.22 9.37 -18.38
CA ASP A 28 -0.86 8.96 -19.64
C ASP A 28 -0.22 7.71 -20.25
N LYS A 29 1.08 7.54 -20.06
CA LYS A 29 1.82 6.33 -20.45
C LYS A 29 1.32 5.12 -19.66
N GLU A 30 1.23 5.22 -18.35
CA GLU A 30 0.73 4.15 -17.48
C GLU A 30 -0.73 3.80 -17.81
N LYS A 31 -1.60 4.79 -18.06
CA LYS A 31 -2.99 4.56 -18.50
C LYS A 31 -3.06 3.76 -19.80
N ALA A 32 -2.16 4.01 -20.74
CA ALA A 32 -2.09 3.26 -21.99
C ALA A 32 -1.59 1.82 -21.78
N GLU A 33 -0.61 1.64 -20.92
CA GLU A 33 -0.02 0.34 -20.57
C GLU A 33 -0.97 -0.50 -19.71
N TYR A 34 -1.72 0.11 -18.81
CA TYR A 34 -2.59 -0.57 -17.83
C TYR A 34 -3.65 -1.45 -18.47
N LYS A 35 -4.12 -1.10 -19.68
CA LYS A 35 -5.12 -1.91 -20.41
C LYS A 35 -4.64 -3.33 -20.73
N ASN A 36 -3.33 -3.52 -20.83
CA ASN A 36 -2.70 -4.80 -21.14
C ASN A 36 -1.75 -5.26 -20.03
N TYR A 37 -1.76 -4.56 -18.89
CA TYR A 37 -0.89 -4.87 -17.79
C TYR A 37 -1.33 -6.18 -17.13
N ILE A 38 -0.39 -7.09 -17.05
CA ILE A 38 -0.53 -8.34 -16.31
C ILE A 38 0.35 -8.18 -15.07
N PRO A 39 -0.23 -8.08 -13.87
CA PRO A 39 0.54 -8.00 -12.65
C PRO A 39 1.49 -9.20 -12.53
N PRO A 40 2.72 -9.01 -12.06
CA PRO A 40 3.61 -10.13 -11.82
C PRO A 40 2.98 -11.04 -10.75
N VAL A 41 2.86 -12.32 -11.05
CA VAL A 41 2.55 -13.32 -10.04
C VAL A 41 3.84 -13.54 -9.25
N LEU A 42 3.94 -12.84 -8.14
CA LEU A 42 5.07 -13.03 -7.24
C LEU A 42 4.88 -14.40 -6.61
N GLN A 43 5.74 -15.35 -6.98
CA GLN A 43 5.73 -16.68 -6.41
C GLN A 43 6.35 -16.62 -5.01
N THR A 44 5.52 -16.34 -4.05
CA THR A 44 5.83 -16.57 -2.65
C THR A 44 4.80 -17.53 -2.06
N ASP A 45 5.14 -18.10 -0.94
CA ASP A 45 4.73 -19.43 -0.52
C ASP A 45 3.25 -19.61 -0.16
N ASP A 46 2.43 -18.55 -0.01
CA ASP A 46 1.05 -18.77 0.36
C ASP A 46 0.07 -17.78 -0.31
N THR A 47 -0.63 -18.28 -1.32
CA THR A 47 -1.76 -17.61 -1.96
C THR A 47 -3.10 -18.02 -1.36
N ASN A 48 -3.10 -18.82 -0.28
CA ASN A 48 -4.27 -19.10 0.53
C ASN A 48 -4.44 -18.02 1.60
N PRO A 49 -5.65 -17.83 2.13
CA PRO A 49 -5.87 -16.96 3.26
C PRO A 49 -5.05 -17.39 4.49
N PRO A 50 -4.64 -16.45 5.36
CA PRO A 50 -3.98 -16.78 6.61
C PRO A 50 -4.88 -17.60 7.53
N PRO A 51 -4.31 -18.33 8.52
CA PRO A 51 -5.09 -19.09 9.49
C PRO A 51 -6.04 -18.19 10.28
N THR A 52 -7.28 -18.65 10.48
CA THR A 52 -8.28 -17.94 11.28
C THR A 52 -8.04 -18.11 12.79
N PRO A 53 -8.48 -17.14 13.63
CA PRO A 53 -9.08 -15.86 13.26
C PRO A 53 -8.09 -14.91 12.60
N VAL A 54 -8.58 -13.93 11.84
CA VAL A 54 -7.79 -12.87 11.25
C VAL A 54 -8.31 -11.54 11.76
N ARG A 55 -7.41 -10.63 12.16
CA ARG A 55 -7.72 -9.26 12.58
C ARG A 55 -6.72 -8.29 11.99
N THR A 56 -7.19 -7.36 11.23
CA THR A 56 -6.38 -6.20 10.84
C THR A 56 -6.47 -5.14 11.92
N MET A 57 -5.32 -4.64 12.36
CA MET A 57 -5.23 -3.60 13.39
C MET A 57 -5.73 -2.25 12.86
N ALA A 58 -6.30 -1.46 13.74
CA ALA A 58 -6.63 -0.06 13.47
C ALA A 58 -5.36 0.79 13.37
N GLU A 59 -5.45 1.92 12.65
CA GLU A 59 -4.27 2.80 12.46
C GLU A 59 -3.84 3.55 13.73
N TRP A 60 -4.72 3.64 14.72
CA TRP A 60 -4.41 4.26 16.03
C TRP A 60 -3.86 3.26 17.07
N GLU A 61 -3.84 1.96 16.75
CA GLU A 61 -3.19 0.99 17.63
C GLU A 61 -1.68 1.22 17.66
N GLU A 62 -1.04 0.79 18.75
CA GLU A 62 0.42 0.87 18.88
C GLU A 62 1.11 0.12 17.74
N VAL A 63 2.03 0.80 17.06
CA VAL A 63 2.78 0.25 15.93
C VAL A 63 4.23 0.01 16.31
N GLN A 64 4.81 -1.08 15.79
CA GLN A 64 6.25 -1.36 15.96
C GLN A 64 7.12 -0.45 15.09
N GLY A 65 6.56 0.09 14.01
CA GLY A 65 7.29 0.96 13.11
C GLY A 65 6.48 1.48 11.94
N VAL A 66 7.04 2.47 11.27
CA VAL A 66 6.48 3.13 10.08
C VAL A 66 7.39 2.84 8.89
N ILE A 67 6.80 2.57 7.73
CA ILE A 67 7.52 2.38 6.47
C ILE A 67 7.50 3.66 5.62
N VAL A 68 8.62 3.98 4.99
CA VAL A 68 8.74 5.04 4.00
C VAL A 68 9.54 4.56 2.80
N ALA A 69 9.22 5.05 1.59
CA ALA A 69 9.99 4.79 0.38
C ALA A 69 10.83 6.03 0.02
N TRP A 70 12.16 5.84 -0.03
CA TRP A 70 13.08 6.97 -0.11
C TRP A 70 13.42 7.32 -1.55
N THR A 71 12.64 8.23 -2.13
CA THR A 71 12.90 8.78 -3.47
C THR A 71 12.56 10.27 -3.54
N SER A 72 11.34 10.62 -3.94
CA SER A 72 10.85 12.00 -4.00
C SER A 72 10.60 12.59 -2.61
N TYR A 73 10.48 13.91 -2.53
CA TYR A 73 10.10 14.63 -1.31
C TYR A 73 11.03 14.39 -0.10
N THR A 74 12.32 14.15 -0.34
CA THR A 74 13.29 13.75 0.68
C THR A 74 13.39 14.71 1.87
N THR A 75 13.06 16.01 1.68
CA THR A 75 13.00 16.98 2.78
C THR A 75 11.87 16.66 3.77
N ILE A 76 10.69 16.28 3.27
CA ILE A 76 9.55 15.87 4.11
C ILE A 76 9.85 14.50 4.73
N LEU A 77 10.35 13.54 3.94
CA LEU A 77 10.73 12.22 4.45
C LEU A 77 11.77 12.31 5.58
N ARG A 78 12.73 13.23 5.48
CA ARG A 78 13.70 13.47 6.56
C ARG A 78 13.00 13.92 7.85
N GLN A 79 12.02 14.82 7.76
CA GLN A 79 11.26 15.27 8.93
C GLN A 79 10.44 14.13 9.53
N ILE A 80 9.79 13.31 8.68
CA ILE A 80 9.06 12.12 9.14
C ILE A 80 10.01 11.18 9.90
N VAL A 81 11.17 10.88 9.32
CA VAL A 81 12.18 10.01 9.96
C VAL A 81 12.64 10.59 11.28
N ASP A 82 12.90 11.91 11.33
CA ASP A 82 13.40 12.60 12.52
C ASP A 82 12.45 12.47 13.71
N TYR A 83 11.16 12.68 13.49
CA TYR A 83 10.15 12.59 14.54
C TYR A 83 9.75 11.14 14.88
N VAL A 84 9.59 10.29 13.86
CA VAL A 84 9.08 8.92 14.08
C VAL A 84 10.12 8.04 14.77
N GLN A 85 11.43 8.23 14.52
CA GLN A 85 12.48 7.43 15.15
C GLN A 85 12.54 7.57 16.68
N ASP A 86 11.99 8.63 17.24
CA ASP A 86 11.91 8.84 18.69
C ASP A 86 10.79 7.97 19.32
N GLU A 87 9.79 7.57 18.55
CA GLU A 87 8.62 6.83 19.02
C GLU A 87 8.66 5.34 18.62
N CYS A 88 9.10 5.01 17.39
CA CYS A 88 9.13 3.64 16.91
C CYS A 88 10.22 3.42 15.86
N GLN A 89 10.28 2.22 15.26
CA GLN A 89 11.21 1.94 14.18
C GLN A 89 10.76 2.62 12.88
N VAL A 90 11.72 3.12 12.10
CA VAL A 90 11.48 3.59 10.74
C VAL A 90 12.09 2.62 9.74
N PHE A 91 11.26 1.97 8.95
CA PHE A 91 11.68 1.11 7.85
C PHE A 91 11.77 1.94 6.56
N ILE A 92 12.98 2.08 6.05
CA ILE A 92 13.27 2.90 4.87
C ILE A 92 13.56 1.99 3.69
N VAL A 93 12.62 1.90 2.74
CA VAL A 93 12.86 1.23 1.45
C VAL A 93 13.70 2.17 0.59
N CYS A 94 14.85 1.70 0.15
CA CYS A 94 15.79 2.51 -0.63
C CYS A 94 16.67 1.65 -1.54
N SER A 95 17.23 2.25 -2.58
CA SER A 95 18.22 1.62 -3.45
C SER A 95 19.63 1.63 -2.87
N ASP A 96 19.95 2.64 -2.03
CA ASP A 96 21.26 2.78 -1.37
C ASP A 96 21.11 3.42 0.02
N SER A 97 21.34 2.63 1.04
CA SER A 97 21.26 3.10 2.43
C SER A 97 22.35 4.10 2.81
N ASN A 98 23.50 4.11 2.13
CA ASN A 98 24.57 5.05 2.47
C ASN A 98 24.21 6.47 2.04
N SER A 99 23.60 6.62 0.87
CA SER A 99 23.07 7.91 0.41
C SER A 99 22.01 8.45 1.35
N VAL A 100 21.09 7.59 1.82
CA VAL A 100 20.06 7.99 2.78
C VAL A 100 20.67 8.41 4.11
N LYS A 101 21.59 7.62 4.67
CA LYS A 101 22.29 7.94 5.92
C LYS A 101 23.03 9.27 5.81
N THR A 102 23.75 9.50 4.70
CA THR A 102 24.45 10.77 4.46
C THR A 102 23.48 11.95 4.41
N PHE A 103 22.35 11.80 3.74
CA PHE A 103 21.33 12.87 3.66
C PHE A 103 20.72 13.17 5.04
N LEU A 104 20.38 12.15 5.82
CA LEU A 104 19.83 12.30 7.18
C LEU A 104 20.83 13.00 8.09
N THR A 105 22.07 12.50 8.18
CA THR A 105 23.10 13.06 9.06
C THR A 105 23.52 14.48 8.67
N SER A 106 23.59 14.79 7.37
CA SER A 106 23.87 16.16 6.91
C SER A 106 22.76 17.14 7.31
N GLY A 107 21.56 16.66 7.54
CA GLY A 107 20.42 17.43 8.06
C GLY A 107 20.32 17.45 9.58
N GLY A 108 21.27 16.84 10.29
CA GLY A 108 21.27 16.78 11.76
C GLY A 108 20.41 15.66 12.36
N VAL A 109 19.83 14.78 11.53
CA VAL A 109 18.99 13.67 12.00
C VAL A 109 19.86 12.50 12.46
N PRO A 110 19.73 12.04 13.71
CA PRO A 110 20.46 10.89 14.21
C PRO A 110 19.97 9.60 13.54
N LEU A 111 20.83 8.56 13.49
CA LEU A 111 20.51 7.28 12.88
C LEU A 111 20.05 6.28 13.97
N VAL A 112 18.98 6.61 14.66
CA VAL A 112 18.40 5.81 15.76
C VAL A 112 17.13 5.12 15.25
N ASN A 113 16.88 3.89 15.67
CA ASN A 113 15.69 3.10 15.29
C ASN A 113 15.43 2.97 13.77
N LEU A 114 16.46 3.16 12.93
CA LEU A 114 16.33 3.09 11.48
C LEU A 114 16.66 1.70 10.95
N LYS A 115 15.84 1.20 10.05
CA LYS A 115 15.99 -0.07 9.33
C LYS A 115 15.98 0.23 7.83
N PHE A 116 16.96 -0.29 7.10
CA PHE A 116 17.08 -0.05 5.66
C PHE A 116 16.76 -1.33 4.89
N ILE A 117 15.74 -1.24 4.04
CA ILE A 117 15.32 -2.33 3.16
C ILE A 117 15.83 -2.00 1.76
N ILE A 118 16.84 -2.74 1.33
CA ILE A 118 17.42 -2.55 0.01
C ILE A 118 16.58 -3.32 -1.00
N ALA A 119 15.73 -2.61 -1.70
CA ALA A 119 14.85 -3.17 -2.72
C ALA A 119 14.63 -2.15 -3.85
N PRO A 120 14.40 -2.59 -5.08
CA PRO A 120 13.91 -1.71 -6.14
C PRO A 120 12.45 -1.36 -5.89
N PHE A 121 12.07 -0.13 -6.24
CA PHE A 121 10.70 0.38 -6.21
C PHE A 121 10.53 1.48 -7.26
N ASN A 122 9.30 1.82 -7.63
CA ASN A 122 9.00 2.82 -8.66
C ASN A 122 8.68 4.20 -8.09
N SER A 123 8.00 4.28 -6.93
CA SER A 123 7.45 5.54 -6.43
C SER A 123 7.51 5.67 -4.91
N VAL A 124 7.20 6.87 -4.41
CA VAL A 124 7.16 7.19 -2.96
C VAL A 124 5.89 6.68 -2.27
N TRP A 125 4.89 6.22 -3.01
CA TRP A 125 3.51 5.98 -2.57
C TRP A 125 3.34 4.66 -1.80
N CYS A 126 4.16 4.44 -0.77
CA CYS A 126 4.12 3.21 0.03
C CYS A 126 2.79 3.01 0.78
N ARG A 127 2.02 4.06 1.03
CA ARG A 127 0.66 3.92 1.55
C ARG A 127 -0.21 3.07 0.63
N ASP A 128 -0.02 3.20 -0.68
CA ASP A 128 -0.88 2.57 -1.68
C ASP A 128 -0.54 1.12 -1.95
N TYR A 129 0.76 0.81 -2.06
CA TYR A 129 1.19 -0.55 -2.36
C TYR A 129 1.52 -1.40 -1.11
N GLY A 130 1.49 -0.83 0.07
CA GLY A 130 1.69 -1.58 1.31
C GLY A 130 3.15 -1.69 1.76
N PRO A 131 3.48 -2.63 2.67
CA PRO A 131 2.70 -3.81 3.07
C PRO A 131 1.52 -3.51 3.98
N TRP A 132 0.51 -4.39 3.97
CA TRP A 132 -0.49 -4.47 5.00
C TRP A 132 -0.11 -5.51 6.06
N ALA A 133 -0.61 -5.34 7.27
CA ALA A 133 -0.35 -6.25 8.37
C ALA A 133 -1.65 -6.68 9.05
N ALA A 134 -1.71 -7.94 9.44
CA ALA A 134 -2.82 -8.50 10.22
C ALA A 134 -2.31 -9.50 11.25
N TYR A 135 -3.02 -9.64 12.33
CA TYR A 135 -2.84 -10.73 13.28
C TYR A 135 -3.65 -11.94 12.85
N SER A 136 -3.11 -13.13 13.00
CA SER A 136 -3.76 -14.34 12.50
C SER A 136 -3.44 -15.58 13.32
N GLY A 137 -4.41 -16.52 13.33
CA GLY A 137 -4.33 -17.78 14.01
C GLY A 137 -4.50 -17.69 15.53
N ILE A 138 -4.57 -18.85 16.20
CA ILE A 138 -4.75 -18.94 17.66
C ILE A 138 -3.62 -18.24 18.43
N ALA A 139 -2.41 -18.23 17.86
CA ALA A 139 -1.25 -17.56 18.46
C ALA A 139 -1.24 -16.05 18.25
N ASP A 140 -2.24 -15.50 17.58
CA ASP A 140 -2.40 -14.07 17.28
C ASP A 140 -1.09 -13.43 16.78
N SER A 141 -0.45 -14.08 15.79
CA SER A 141 0.86 -13.68 15.33
C SER A 141 0.78 -12.79 14.09
N LEU A 142 1.67 -11.80 14.03
CA LEU A 142 1.74 -10.82 12.95
C LEU A 142 2.06 -11.49 11.61
N LYS A 143 1.30 -11.13 10.59
CA LYS A 143 1.44 -11.56 9.20
C LYS A 143 1.44 -10.35 8.27
N ILE A 144 2.10 -10.49 7.15
CA ILE A 144 1.97 -9.53 6.05
C ILE A 144 0.86 -10.03 5.12
N ILE A 145 0.01 -9.10 4.73
CA ILE A 145 -1.03 -9.31 3.72
C ILE A 145 -0.69 -8.47 2.50
N ASP A 146 -0.83 -9.06 1.35
CA ASP A 146 -0.49 -8.44 0.07
C ASP A 146 -1.62 -8.67 -0.94
N TRP A 147 -1.85 -7.67 -1.78
CA TRP A 147 -2.80 -7.71 -2.90
C TRP A 147 -2.15 -7.09 -4.14
N ILE A 148 -2.80 -7.17 -5.28
CA ILE A 148 -2.30 -6.60 -6.53
C ILE A 148 -2.44 -5.07 -6.47
N TYR A 149 -1.33 -4.36 -6.59
CA TYR A 149 -1.34 -2.90 -6.64
C TYR A 149 -2.05 -2.40 -7.91
N ASN A 150 -2.89 -1.41 -7.78
CA ASN A 150 -3.74 -0.89 -8.86
C ASN A 150 -3.01 0.05 -9.85
N ARG A 151 -1.70 -0.08 -9.97
CA ARG A 151 -0.86 0.67 -10.91
C ARG A 151 0.08 -0.27 -11.66
N PRO A 152 0.47 0.03 -12.90
CA PRO A 152 1.45 -0.77 -13.65
C PRO A 152 2.88 -0.48 -13.15
N ARG A 153 3.09 -0.65 -11.85
CA ARG A 153 4.35 -0.39 -11.13
C ARG A 153 4.81 -1.65 -10.41
N PRO A 154 5.35 -2.62 -11.15
CA PRO A 154 5.65 -3.94 -10.61
C PRO A 154 6.73 -3.95 -9.52
N LEU A 155 7.58 -2.92 -9.45
CA LEU A 155 8.57 -2.82 -8.39
C LEU A 155 7.94 -2.33 -7.07
N ASP A 156 6.95 -1.45 -7.14
CA ASP A 156 6.14 -1.05 -5.99
C ASP A 156 5.35 -2.24 -5.46
N ASP A 157 4.69 -2.98 -6.36
CA ASP A 157 3.89 -4.17 -6.05
C ASP A 157 4.71 -5.28 -5.36
N ASN A 158 6.04 -5.29 -5.52
CA ASN A 158 6.95 -6.23 -4.86
C ASN A 158 7.49 -5.76 -3.49
N VAL A 159 7.22 -4.52 -3.08
CA VAL A 159 7.73 -4.01 -1.79
C VAL A 159 7.19 -4.79 -0.58
N PRO A 160 5.91 -5.21 -0.51
CA PRO A 160 5.40 -6.06 0.56
C PRO A 160 6.20 -7.36 0.73
N VAL A 161 6.58 -8.00 -0.37
CA VAL A 161 7.43 -9.21 -0.36
C VAL A 161 8.82 -8.90 0.18
N ALA A 162 9.44 -7.81 -0.28
CA ALA A 162 10.75 -7.39 0.20
C ALA A 162 10.74 -7.07 1.71
N PHE A 163 9.66 -6.44 2.19
CA PHE A 163 9.46 -6.16 3.62
C PHE A 163 9.29 -7.45 4.43
N ALA A 164 8.43 -8.35 4.00
CA ALA A 164 8.17 -9.62 4.68
C ALA A 164 9.46 -10.46 4.82
N ASN A 165 10.25 -10.55 3.75
CA ASN A 165 11.54 -11.22 3.75
C ASN A 165 12.52 -10.54 4.72
N TYR A 166 12.62 -9.21 4.71
CA TYR A 166 13.48 -8.45 5.61
C TYR A 166 13.09 -8.66 7.08
N ALA A 167 11.80 -8.61 7.38
CA ALA A 167 11.28 -8.77 8.74
C ALA A 167 11.17 -10.23 9.19
N SER A 168 11.41 -11.19 8.29
CA SER A 168 11.20 -12.63 8.51
C SER A 168 9.78 -12.95 8.97
N LEU A 169 8.78 -12.26 8.37
CA LEU A 169 7.37 -12.46 8.62
C LEU A 169 6.72 -13.31 7.51
N PRO A 170 5.77 -14.18 7.84
CA PRO A 170 4.96 -14.84 6.82
C PRO A 170 4.15 -13.83 6.01
N ILE A 171 4.04 -14.05 4.70
CA ILE A 171 3.25 -13.24 3.80
C ILE A 171 2.15 -14.08 3.16
N TYR A 172 0.95 -13.52 3.08
CA TYR A 172 -0.23 -14.13 2.46
C TYR A 172 -0.73 -13.21 1.35
N GLN A 173 -0.81 -13.74 0.13
CA GLN A 173 -1.01 -12.94 -1.07
C GLN A 173 -2.37 -13.20 -1.72
N ALA A 174 -3.22 -12.19 -1.75
CA ALA A 174 -4.46 -12.18 -2.54
C ALA A 174 -4.15 -11.82 -4.01
N THR A 175 -3.28 -12.58 -4.66
CA THR A 175 -2.76 -12.29 -6.02
C THR A 175 -3.14 -13.32 -7.06
N VAL A 176 -3.64 -14.50 -6.65
CA VAL A 176 -3.98 -15.62 -7.53
C VAL A 176 -5.47 -15.96 -7.45
N SER A 177 -6.08 -16.22 -8.62
CA SER A 177 -7.47 -16.64 -8.71
C SER A 177 -7.75 -17.91 -7.87
N PRO A 178 -8.91 -18.00 -7.18
CA PRO A 178 -10.04 -17.08 -7.20
C PRO A 178 -9.90 -15.86 -6.27
N ASN A 179 -8.87 -15.81 -5.44
CA ASN A 179 -8.72 -14.84 -4.36
C ASN A 179 -7.98 -13.55 -4.79
N ASN A 180 -7.56 -13.46 -6.06
CA ASN A 180 -6.87 -12.24 -6.53
C ASN A 180 -7.75 -11.00 -6.33
N LEU A 181 -7.12 -9.94 -5.77
CA LEU A 181 -7.77 -8.67 -5.49
C LEU A 181 -6.88 -7.53 -5.95
N ILE A 182 -7.39 -6.66 -6.80
CA ILE A 182 -6.75 -5.40 -7.14
C ILE A 182 -7.21 -4.37 -6.11
N ALA A 183 -6.26 -3.76 -5.40
CA ALA A 183 -6.56 -2.79 -4.36
C ALA A 183 -5.43 -1.77 -4.18
N THR A 184 -5.71 -0.73 -3.41
CA THR A 184 -4.75 0.30 -3.03
C THR A 184 -4.98 0.71 -1.58
N GLY A 185 -3.90 0.90 -0.84
CA GLY A 185 -3.96 1.17 0.59
C GLY A 185 -4.59 2.50 0.97
N GLY A 186 -4.48 3.53 0.11
CA GLY A 186 -5.18 4.80 0.32
C GLY A 186 -6.70 4.68 0.24
N ASN A 187 -7.19 3.62 -0.38
CA ASN A 187 -8.61 3.30 -0.45
C ASN A 187 -9.05 2.24 0.58
N PHE A 188 -8.33 2.09 1.67
CA PHE A 188 -8.73 1.16 2.73
C PHE A 188 -8.45 1.74 4.12
N MET A 189 -9.47 1.72 4.98
CA MET A 189 -9.37 1.99 6.41
C MET A 189 -10.08 0.89 7.19
N VAL A 190 -9.68 0.68 8.46
CA VAL A 190 -10.20 -0.36 9.32
C VAL A 190 -10.26 0.10 10.76
N ASP A 191 -11.31 -0.33 11.49
CA ASP A 191 -11.55 0.03 12.90
C ASP A 191 -10.87 -0.91 13.93
N GLY A 192 -10.14 -1.92 13.47
CA GLY A 192 -9.53 -2.93 14.33
C GLY A 192 -10.50 -4.00 14.85
N ASN A 193 -11.81 -3.81 14.64
CA ASN A 193 -12.89 -4.66 15.16
C ASN A 193 -13.66 -5.39 14.03
N GLY A 194 -13.08 -5.40 12.82
CA GLY A 194 -13.64 -6.10 11.67
C GLY A 194 -14.54 -5.26 10.78
N THR A 195 -14.62 -3.93 10.98
CA THR A 195 -15.25 -3.03 10.01
C THR A 195 -14.20 -2.38 9.14
N GLY A 196 -14.31 -2.56 7.83
CA GLY A 196 -13.49 -1.91 6.82
C GLY A 196 -14.27 -0.86 6.04
N PHE A 197 -13.57 0.15 5.54
CA PHE A 197 -14.11 1.25 4.76
C PHE A 197 -13.31 1.43 3.47
N SER A 198 -14.00 1.67 2.36
CA SER A 198 -13.39 2.08 1.09
C SER A 198 -14.35 2.95 0.28
N SER A 199 -13.85 3.50 -0.81
CA SER A 199 -14.73 3.93 -1.90
C SER A 199 -15.10 2.73 -2.78
N ARG A 200 -16.08 2.89 -3.66
CA ARG A 200 -16.48 1.86 -4.63
C ARG A 200 -15.44 1.59 -5.72
N LEU A 201 -14.32 2.30 -5.72
CA LEU A 201 -13.16 1.99 -6.56
C LEU A 201 -12.76 0.51 -6.46
N ILE A 202 -12.83 -0.09 -5.27
CA ILE A 202 -12.53 -1.51 -5.07
C ILE A 202 -13.39 -2.45 -5.93
N ILE A 203 -14.63 -2.04 -6.25
CA ILE A 203 -15.53 -2.80 -7.13
C ILE A 203 -15.18 -2.52 -8.59
N GLU A 204 -14.93 -1.26 -8.93
CA GLU A 204 -14.64 -0.81 -10.30
C GLU A 204 -13.35 -1.45 -10.82
N GLU A 205 -12.36 -1.63 -9.96
CA GLU A 205 -11.06 -2.26 -10.30
C GLU A 205 -11.13 -3.78 -10.36
N ASN A 206 -12.19 -4.41 -9.82
CA ASN A 206 -12.41 -5.85 -9.83
C ASN A 206 -13.68 -6.25 -10.57
N PRO A 207 -13.87 -5.86 -11.87
CA PRO A 207 -15.13 -6.00 -12.59
C PRO A 207 -15.54 -7.46 -12.86
N THR A 208 -14.63 -8.42 -12.68
CA THR A 208 -14.92 -9.85 -12.82
C THR A 208 -15.41 -10.50 -11.54
N LYS A 209 -15.47 -9.75 -10.44
CA LYS A 209 -15.93 -10.21 -9.12
C LYS A 209 -17.24 -9.54 -8.73
N THR A 210 -18.10 -10.29 -8.05
CA THR A 210 -19.23 -9.71 -7.35
C THR A 210 -18.76 -9.00 -6.07
N GLU A 211 -19.56 -8.07 -5.58
CA GLU A 211 -19.29 -7.41 -4.28
C GLU A 211 -19.15 -8.43 -3.15
N LEU A 212 -19.99 -9.46 -3.12
CA LEU A 212 -19.91 -10.55 -2.14
C LEU A 212 -18.59 -11.32 -2.22
N GLN A 213 -18.03 -11.51 -3.41
CA GLN A 213 -16.72 -12.17 -3.57
C GLN A 213 -15.59 -11.29 -3.03
N ILE A 214 -15.65 -9.97 -3.27
CA ILE A 214 -14.70 -9.01 -2.71
C ILE A 214 -14.79 -9.02 -1.18
N ASP A 215 -16.00 -8.98 -0.61
CA ASP A 215 -16.23 -9.08 0.83
C ASP A 215 -15.67 -10.37 1.43
N GLY A 216 -15.85 -11.48 0.73
CA GLY A 216 -15.30 -12.79 1.13
C GLY A 216 -13.77 -12.81 1.15
N ILE A 217 -13.12 -12.19 0.18
CA ILE A 217 -11.64 -12.04 0.14
C ILE A 217 -11.18 -11.16 1.31
N MET A 218 -11.79 -9.98 1.50
CA MET A 218 -11.45 -9.09 2.60
C MET A 218 -11.69 -9.72 3.96
N ASN A 219 -12.75 -10.51 4.11
CA ASN A 219 -12.98 -11.29 5.33
C ASN A 219 -11.87 -12.32 5.56
N SER A 220 -11.50 -13.08 4.53
CA SER A 220 -10.56 -14.18 4.65
C SER A 220 -9.12 -13.71 4.89
N TYR A 221 -8.69 -12.61 4.26
CA TYR A 221 -7.30 -12.10 4.35
C TYR A 221 -7.11 -11.02 5.41
N MET A 222 -8.14 -10.18 5.63
CA MET A 222 -8.04 -9.01 6.49
C MET A 222 -8.95 -9.08 7.73
N GLY A 223 -9.79 -10.13 7.86
CA GLY A 223 -10.73 -10.26 8.97
C GLY A 223 -11.89 -9.26 8.93
N ILE A 224 -12.20 -8.70 7.77
CA ILE A 224 -13.28 -7.71 7.61
C ILE A 224 -14.62 -8.42 7.53
N THR A 225 -15.42 -8.30 8.57
CA THR A 225 -16.77 -8.90 8.65
C THR A 225 -17.86 -7.96 8.16
N ARG A 226 -17.58 -6.64 8.14
CA ARG A 226 -18.47 -5.59 7.64
C ARG A 226 -17.65 -4.62 6.77
N TYR A 227 -17.87 -4.66 5.45
CA TYR A 227 -17.11 -3.83 4.51
C TYR A 227 -18.00 -2.76 3.89
N ILE A 228 -17.73 -1.51 4.22
CA ILE A 228 -18.51 -0.37 3.82
C ILE A 228 -17.85 0.33 2.65
N LYS A 229 -18.60 0.47 1.58
CA LYS A 229 -18.13 1.03 0.33
C LYS A 229 -18.95 2.27 -0.01
N MET A 230 -18.31 3.42 0.03
CA MET A 230 -18.92 4.72 -0.26
C MET A 230 -18.73 5.09 -1.73
N ASN A 231 -19.59 5.96 -2.24
CA ASN A 231 -19.42 6.42 -3.61
C ASN A 231 -18.10 7.18 -3.78
N THR A 232 -17.47 7.01 -4.94
CA THR A 232 -16.30 7.79 -5.37
C THR A 232 -16.66 9.27 -5.52
N LEU A 233 -15.69 10.15 -5.31
CA LEU A 233 -15.89 11.59 -5.57
C LEU A 233 -15.85 11.85 -7.08
N PRO A 234 -16.78 12.61 -7.64
CA PRO A 234 -16.94 12.72 -9.09
C PRO A 234 -15.81 13.47 -9.81
N TYR A 235 -15.01 14.26 -9.08
CA TYR A 235 -13.92 15.06 -9.65
C TYR A 235 -12.55 14.70 -9.09
N ASP A 236 -12.48 13.69 -8.22
CA ASP A 236 -11.23 13.09 -7.77
C ASP A 236 -10.74 12.08 -8.83
N GLU A 237 -9.43 12.12 -9.14
CA GLU A 237 -8.85 11.23 -10.15
C GLU A 237 -8.40 9.87 -9.59
N ILE A 238 -8.24 9.75 -8.27
CA ILE A 238 -7.69 8.54 -7.64
C ILE A 238 -8.71 7.78 -6.80
N HIS A 239 -9.79 8.43 -6.38
CA HIS A 239 -10.94 7.85 -5.67
C HIS A 239 -10.60 7.15 -4.34
N HIS A 240 -9.51 7.57 -3.68
CA HIS A 240 -9.11 7.01 -2.40
C HIS A 240 -9.95 7.57 -1.25
N ILE A 241 -10.34 6.70 -0.32
CA ILE A 241 -11.18 7.09 0.81
C ILE A 241 -10.44 8.02 1.78
N ASP A 242 -9.14 7.86 1.95
CA ASP A 242 -8.31 8.66 2.85
C ASP A 242 -8.12 10.12 2.37
N MET A 243 -8.53 10.45 1.13
CA MET A 243 -8.54 11.82 0.62
C MET A 243 -9.57 12.71 1.32
N HIS A 244 -10.61 12.14 1.88
CA HIS A 244 -11.70 12.93 2.47
C HIS A 244 -12.24 12.39 3.80
N MET A 245 -11.75 11.23 4.25
CA MET A 245 -12.21 10.60 5.48
C MET A 245 -11.03 9.98 6.25
N LYS A 246 -11.07 10.02 7.59
CA LYS A 246 -10.11 9.37 8.46
C LYS A 246 -10.80 8.87 9.73
N LEU A 247 -10.55 7.62 10.08
CA LEU A 247 -10.87 7.11 11.42
C LEU A 247 -9.82 7.63 12.41
N LEU A 248 -10.25 8.20 13.52
CA LEU A 248 -9.38 8.71 14.59
C LEU A 248 -9.31 7.77 15.79
N ASP A 249 -10.41 7.11 16.07
CA ASP A 249 -10.57 6.07 17.08
C ASP A 249 -11.79 5.20 16.72
N GLU A 250 -12.23 4.36 17.66
CA GLU A 250 -13.31 3.39 17.46
C GLU A 250 -14.68 4.03 17.18
N GLU A 251 -14.88 5.27 17.62
CA GLU A 251 -16.17 5.98 17.56
C GLU A 251 -16.10 7.30 16.79
N THR A 252 -14.88 7.75 16.40
CA THR A 252 -14.68 9.08 15.82
C THR A 252 -14.18 9.01 14.40
N ILE A 253 -14.93 9.62 13.47
CA ILE A 253 -14.55 9.79 12.07
C ILE A 253 -14.37 11.29 11.79
N MET A 254 -13.22 11.65 11.26
CA MET A 254 -12.98 12.97 10.68
C MET A 254 -13.35 12.93 9.20
N VAL A 255 -14.17 13.86 8.74
CA VAL A 255 -14.59 13.99 7.35
C VAL A 255 -14.28 15.39 6.84
N GLY A 256 -13.71 15.48 5.64
CA GLY A 256 -13.46 16.74 4.97
C GLY A 256 -14.79 17.46 4.61
N GLN A 257 -14.77 18.79 4.67
CA GLN A 257 -15.90 19.60 4.24
C GLN A 257 -15.42 20.66 3.26
N TYR A 258 -16.06 20.74 2.12
CA TYR A 258 -15.78 21.77 1.13
C TYR A 258 -16.75 22.97 1.25
N PRO A 259 -16.29 24.17 0.94
CA PRO A 259 -17.17 25.34 0.81
C PRO A 259 -18.27 25.10 -0.23
N ALA A 260 -19.39 25.81 -0.08
CA ALA A 260 -20.47 25.75 -1.05
C ALA A 260 -20.00 26.09 -2.47
N GLY A 261 -20.38 25.26 -3.44
CA GLY A 261 -20.01 25.42 -4.85
C GLY A 261 -18.79 24.61 -5.29
N VAL A 262 -18.08 23.94 -4.37
CA VAL A 262 -17.05 22.95 -4.74
C VAL A 262 -17.73 21.64 -5.12
N ALA A 263 -17.38 21.09 -6.28
CA ALA A 263 -18.14 20.04 -6.94
C ALA A 263 -18.20 18.70 -6.16
N ASP A 264 -17.15 18.34 -5.45
CA ASP A 264 -17.12 17.10 -4.65
C ASP A 264 -17.82 17.21 -3.28
N GLY A 265 -18.09 18.44 -2.81
CA GLY A 265 -18.70 18.69 -1.51
C GLY A 265 -20.02 17.94 -1.27
N PRO A 266 -20.99 17.96 -2.19
CA PRO A 266 -22.23 17.20 -2.05
C PRO A 266 -22.03 15.68 -1.91
N GLN A 267 -21.04 15.10 -2.60
CA GLN A 267 -20.77 13.66 -2.49
C GLN A 267 -20.10 13.31 -1.17
N ILE A 268 -19.21 14.16 -0.66
CA ILE A 268 -18.61 13.96 0.68
C ILE A 268 -19.70 13.98 1.76
N GLU A 269 -20.63 14.93 1.68
CA GLU A 269 -21.77 15.01 2.62
C GLU A 269 -22.66 13.75 2.51
N ALA A 270 -22.95 13.29 1.29
CA ALA A 270 -23.72 12.07 1.07
C ALA A 270 -23.01 10.82 1.63
N ASN A 271 -21.69 10.74 1.50
CA ASN A 271 -20.87 9.66 2.08
C ASN A 271 -20.91 9.71 3.62
N LEU A 272 -20.83 10.91 4.22
CA LEU A 272 -20.96 11.08 5.66
C LEU A 272 -22.34 10.59 6.15
N GLN A 273 -23.41 11.03 5.50
CA GLN A 273 -24.77 10.60 5.85
C GLN A 273 -24.96 9.10 5.69
N TYR A 274 -24.35 8.49 4.66
CA TYR A 274 -24.38 7.05 4.48
C TYR A 274 -23.71 6.31 5.66
N VAL A 275 -22.56 6.80 6.13
CA VAL A 275 -21.87 6.23 7.30
C VAL A 275 -22.73 6.38 8.55
N LEU A 276 -23.22 7.59 8.86
CA LEU A 276 -24.04 7.86 10.03
C LEU A 276 -25.33 7.02 10.09
N ASN A 277 -25.90 6.70 8.93
CA ASN A 277 -27.13 5.89 8.84
C ASN A 277 -26.89 4.39 8.99
N ASN A 278 -25.67 3.92 8.78
CA ASN A 278 -25.33 2.49 8.81
C ASN A 278 -24.47 2.07 10.02
N PHE A 279 -24.03 3.05 10.80
CA PHE A 279 -23.21 2.87 11.98
C PHE A 279 -23.84 3.65 13.15
N GLN A 280 -24.63 2.96 13.91
CA GLN A 280 -25.10 3.38 15.23
C GLN A 280 -24.74 2.31 16.25
#